data_0314a8b57659f087861131072d0db7d2
#
_entry.id   0314a8b57659f087861131072d0db7d2
#
_cell.length_a   1.000
_cell.length_b   1.000
_cell.length_c   1.000
_cell.angle_alpha   90.00
_cell.angle_beta   90.00
_cell.angle_gamma   90.00
#
_symmetry.space_group_name_H-M   'P 1'
#
loop_
_entity.id
_entity.type
_entity.pdbx_description
1 polymer ?
#
loop_
_entity_poly.entity_id
_entity_poly.type
_entity_poly.pdbx_seq_one_letter_code
_entity_poly.pdbx_strand_id
1 'polypeptide(L)'
;HQRGSLGVEYLANNFQLYANIYDRLSDQVNYTSGSTTIVEEVVNGYDYSIVGSLPYLPWAKLVYTGYEWDKTGANLEGHRISLEAHIINGLLFEYGENDIENSSDENFYKITFKWPQNHLNPTLVTHGVTDYAFPTYNMKDEMLHKVRRTNNMITEQSGGGFFVVRGT
;
A
#
# COMPACT_ATOMS: atom_id res chain seq x y z
N HIS A 1 -11.36 -17.15 1.90
CA HIS A 1 -11.79 -15.77 2.09
C HIS A 1 -11.83 -15.00 0.77
N GLN A 2 -12.80 -14.09 0.61
CA GLN A 2 -12.94 -13.22 -0.54
C GLN A 2 -13.21 -11.78 -0.08
N ARG A 3 -12.58 -10.81 -0.76
CA ARG A 3 -12.72 -9.39 -0.50
C ARG A 3 -12.85 -8.64 -1.83
N GLY A 4 -13.85 -7.78 -1.93
CA GLY A 4 -13.99 -6.80 -2.99
C GLY A 4 -13.28 -5.49 -2.65
N SER A 5 -12.94 -4.71 -3.65
CA SER A 5 -12.44 -3.34 -3.44
C SER A 5 -12.88 -2.43 -4.59
N LEU A 6 -13.21 -1.19 -4.23
CA LEU A 6 -13.46 -0.11 -5.17
C LEU A 6 -12.54 1.05 -4.80
N GLY A 7 -11.89 1.64 -5.80
CA GLY A 7 -10.98 2.76 -5.56
C GLY A 7 -11.12 3.86 -6.59
N VAL A 8 -10.68 5.04 -6.19
CA VAL A 8 -10.54 6.20 -7.07
C VAL A 8 -9.09 6.69 -7.00
N GLU A 9 -8.59 7.24 -8.11
CA GLU A 9 -7.28 7.83 -8.19
C GLU A 9 -7.32 9.18 -8.88
N TYR A 10 -6.45 10.08 -8.43
CA TYR A 10 -6.17 11.35 -9.09
C TYR A 10 -4.67 11.47 -9.33
N LEU A 11 -4.29 11.64 -10.57
CA LEU A 11 -2.89 11.67 -11.00
C LEU A 11 -2.53 13.06 -11.52
N ALA A 12 -1.58 13.73 -10.88
CA ALA A 12 -0.98 14.97 -11.33
C ALA A 12 0.54 14.80 -11.51
N ASN A 13 1.18 15.73 -12.19
CA ASN A 13 2.60 15.61 -12.56
C ASN A 13 3.55 15.38 -11.38
N ASN A 14 3.26 15.98 -10.24
CA ASN A 14 4.13 15.96 -9.05
C ASN A 14 3.47 15.38 -7.80
N PHE A 15 2.18 15.03 -7.86
CA PHE A 15 1.50 14.35 -6.78
C PHE A 15 0.39 13.43 -7.27
N GLN A 16 0.04 12.43 -6.49
CA GLN A 16 -0.98 11.43 -6.77
C GLN A 16 -1.81 11.21 -5.52
N LEU A 17 -3.11 11.02 -5.68
CA LEU A 17 -4.03 10.70 -4.60
C LEU A 17 -4.75 9.40 -4.92
N TYR A 18 -4.91 8.57 -3.91
CA TYR A 18 -5.61 7.29 -4.00
C TYR A 18 -6.54 7.16 -2.82
N ALA A 19 -7.73 6.61 -3.04
CA ALA A 19 -8.63 6.20 -1.97
C ALA A 19 -9.31 4.90 -2.36
N ASN A 20 -9.35 3.94 -1.46
CA ASN A 20 -9.93 2.63 -1.66
C ASN A 20 -10.83 2.27 -0.51
N ILE A 21 -11.93 1.59 -0.84
CA ILE A 21 -12.79 0.92 0.13
C ILE A 21 -12.75 -0.58 -0.12
N TYR A 22 -12.86 -1.34 0.97
CA TYR A 22 -12.77 -2.79 0.96
C TYR A 22 -13.98 -3.38 1.65
N ASP A 23 -14.60 -4.36 1.01
CA ASP A 23 -15.79 -5.01 1.53
C ASP A 23 -15.61 -6.53 1.51
N ARG A 24 -16.05 -7.18 2.56
CA ARG A 24 -16.04 -8.62 2.71
C ARG A 24 -17.08 -9.23 1.77
N LEU A 25 -16.67 -10.21 0.97
CA LEU A 25 -17.53 -10.97 0.06
C LEU A 25 -17.74 -12.41 0.50
N SER A 26 -16.94 -12.93 1.44
CA SER A 26 -17.07 -14.29 1.96
C SER A 26 -17.61 -14.29 3.37
N ASP A 27 -18.33 -15.34 3.73
CA ASP A 27 -18.74 -15.63 5.10
C ASP A 27 -17.53 -15.94 5.99
N GLN A 28 -17.79 -15.96 7.31
CA GLN A 28 -16.84 -16.39 8.32
C GLN A 28 -16.43 -17.86 8.09
N VAL A 29 -15.19 -18.16 8.36
CA VAL A 29 -14.68 -19.53 8.32
C VAL A 29 -14.45 -20.01 9.75
N ASN A 30 -15.09 -21.13 10.09
CA ASN A 30 -14.94 -21.77 11.40
C ASN A 30 -13.99 -22.97 11.24
N TYR A 31 -12.98 -23.03 12.08
CA TYR A 31 -12.13 -24.21 12.20
C TYR A 31 -11.87 -24.57 13.66
N THR A 32 -11.71 -25.86 13.93
CA THR A 32 -11.50 -26.35 15.30
C THR A 32 -10.02 -26.72 15.47
N SER A 33 -9.39 -26.14 16.48
CA SER A 33 -8.05 -26.48 16.90
C SER A 33 -8.10 -27.03 18.34
N GLY A 34 -7.94 -28.31 18.49
CA GLY A 34 -8.15 -29.01 19.78
C GLY A 34 -9.62 -28.94 20.21
N SER A 35 -9.90 -28.35 21.37
CA SER A 35 -11.26 -28.16 21.91
C SER A 35 -11.82 -26.76 21.64
N THR A 36 -11.09 -25.90 20.95
CA THR A 36 -11.47 -24.51 20.71
C THR A 36 -11.91 -24.31 19.26
N THR A 37 -13.10 -23.75 19.07
CA THR A 37 -13.54 -23.29 17.74
C THR A 37 -13.03 -21.87 17.52
N ILE A 38 -12.29 -21.68 16.46
CA ILE A 38 -11.77 -20.38 16.02
C ILE A 38 -12.62 -19.93 14.83
N VAL A 39 -13.15 -18.73 14.92
CA VAL A 39 -13.88 -18.06 13.85
C VAL A 39 -12.95 -17.04 13.23
N GLU A 40 -12.73 -17.14 11.93
CA GLU A 40 -11.92 -16.20 11.17
C GLU A 40 -12.78 -15.49 10.12
N GLU A 41 -12.69 -14.16 10.06
CA GLU A 41 -13.40 -13.35 9.08
C GLU A 41 -12.49 -12.27 8.48
N VAL A 42 -12.79 -11.88 7.24
CA VAL A 42 -12.19 -10.74 6.59
C VAL A 42 -12.84 -9.48 7.11
N VAL A 43 -12.04 -8.48 7.46
CA VAL A 43 -12.56 -7.20 7.93
C VAL A 43 -12.74 -6.22 6.77
N ASN A 44 -13.77 -5.39 6.87
CA ASN A 44 -14.00 -4.24 6.01
C ASN A 44 -13.01 -3.13 6.36
N GLY A 45 -12.93 -2.11 5.51
CA GLY A 45 -12.12 -0.95 5.82
C GLY A 45 -11.86 -0.07 4.62
N TYR A 46 -10.99 0.89 4.82
CA TYR A 46 -10.54 1.79 3.75
C TYR A 46 -9.08 2.16 3.91
N ASP A 47 -8.47 2.58 2.82
CA ASP A 47 -7.19 3.26 2.83
C ASP A 47 -7.21 4.48 1.89
N TYR A 48 -6.33 5.42 2.18
CA TYR A 48 -6.02 6.52 1.28
C TYR A 48 -4.53 6.77 1.26
N SER A 49 -4.02 7.19 0.10
CA SER A 49 -2.60 7.50 -0.05
C SER A 49 -2.39 8.83 -0.75
N ILE A 50 -1.41 9.57 -0.27
CA ILE A 50 -0.90 10.79 -0.88
C ILE A 50 0.54 10.51 -1.26
N VAL A 51 0.86 10.67 -2.55
CA VAL A 51 2.20 10.45 -3.09
C VAL A 51 2.70 11.74 -3.69
N GLY A 52 3.83 12.24 -3.20
CA GLY A 52 4.47 13.44 -3.70
C GLY A 52 5.85 13.14 -4.29
N SER A 53 6.14 13.67 -5.48
CA SER A 53 7.50 13.62 -6.05
C SER A 53 8.43 14.53 -5.26
N LEU A 54 9.65 14.10 -5.00
CA LEU A 54 10.64 14.97 -4.35
C LEU A 54 11.20 15.98 -5.35
N PRO A 55 11.37 17.26 -4.95
CA PRO A 55 11.96 18.27 -5.81
C PRO A 55 13.36 17.85 -6.27
N TYR A 56 13.67 18.06 -7.54
CA TYR A 56 14.95 17.73 -8.19
C TYR A 56 15.30 16.24 -8.25
N LEU A 57 14.48 15.36 -7.65
CA LEU A 57 14.70 13.92 -7.58
C LEU A 57 13.50 13.17 -8.20
N PRO A 58 13.35 13.18 -9.53
CA PRO A 58 12.16 12.64 -10.20
C PRO A 58 11.97 11.13 -10.01
N TRP A 59 13.00 10.44 -9.58
CA TRP A 59 13.00 9.02 -9.26
C TRP A 59 12.58 8.70 -7.82
N ALA A 60 12.42 9.72 -6.97
CA ALA A 60 12.09 9.57 -5.56
C ALA A 60 10.72 10.17 -5.25
N LYS A 61 9.91 9.45 -4.48
CA LYS A 61 8.57 9.84 -4.04
C LYS A 61 8.41 9.65 -2.54
N LEU A 62 7.80 10.63 -1.87
CA LEU A 62 7.33 10.48 -0.50
C LEU A 62 5.88 9.98 -0.55
N VAL A 63 5.58 8.97 0.24
CA VAL A 63 4.27 8.34 0.32
C VAL A 63 3.75 8.43 1.75
N TYR A 64 2.54 8.94 1.90
CA TYR A 64 1.75 8.83 3.11
C TYR A 64 0.54 7.96 2.82
N THR A 65 0.26 6.98 3.68
CA THR A 65 -0.93 6.13 3.59
C THR A 65 -1.59 6.05 4.96
N GLY A 66 -2.85 6.48 5.06
CA GLY A 66 -3.69 6.24 6.22
C GLY A 66 -4.66 5.11 5.94
N TYR A 67 -5.03 4.35 6.96
CA TYR A 67 -5.96 3.24 6.82
C TYR A 67 -6.76 3.01 8.11
N GLU A 68 -7.94 2.44 7.95
CA GLU A 68 -8.79 1.97 9.03
C GLU A 68 -9.45 0.66 8.62
N TRP A 69 -9.48 -0.30 9.56
CA TRP A 69 -10.07 -1.62 9.39
C TRP A 69 -11.07 -1.87 10.52
N ASP A 70 -12.31 -2.20 10.14
CA ASP A 70 -13.42 -2.45 11.05
C ASP A 70 -13.22 -3.78 11.77
N LYS A 71 -12.85 -3.76 13.03
CA LYS A 71 -12.70 -4.95 13.87
C LYS A 71 -13.78 -5.02 14.93
N THR A 72 -14.08 -6.22 15.36
CA THR A 72 -14.99 -6.44 16.49
C THR A 72 -14.38 -5.86 17.77
N GLY A 73 -15.01 -4.84 18.31
CA GLY A 73 -14.61 -4.17 19.55
C GLY A 73 -13.89 -2.84 19.32
N ALA A 74 -12.78 -2.78 18.63
CA ALA A 74 -12.07 -1.55 18.32
C ALA A 74 -11.47 -1.61 16.91
N ASN A 75 -11.65 -0.54 16.13
CA ASN A 75 -11.06 -0.45 14.81
C ASN A 75 -9.52 -0.49 14.88
N LEU A 76 -8.92 -1.01 13.83
CA LEU A 76 -7.48 -0.96 13.65
C LEU A 76 -7.16 0.24 12.75
N GLU A 77 -6.66 1.29 13.36
CA GLU A 77 -6.24 2.50 12.67
C GLU A 77 -4.73 2.58 12.61
N GLY A 78 -4.22 3.22 11.56
CA GLY A 78 -2.81 3.44 11.45
C GLY A 78 -2.43 4.29 10.24
N HIS A 79 -1.17 4.67 10.21
CA HIS A 79 -0.61 5.36 9.07
C HIS A 79 0.81 4.88 8.76
N ARG A 80 1.19 5.09 7.52
CA ARG A 80 2.51 4.73 7.02
C ARG A 80 3.12 5.91 6.28
N ILE A 81 4.37 6.18 6.57
CA ILE A 81 5.17 7.14 5.81
C ILE A 81 6.33 6.37 5.20
N SER A 82 6.53 6.51 3.89
CA SER A 82 7.65 5.85 3.21
C SER A 82 8.26 6.70 2.10
N LEU A 83 9.54 6.42 1.85
CA LEU A 83 10.29 6.94 0.72
C LEU A 83 10.44 5.82 -0.32
N GLU A 84 9.92 6.06 -1.51
CA GLU A 84 10.08 5.19 -2.67
C GLU A 84 11.19 5.74 -3.58
N ALA A 85 12.08 4.87 -4.05
CA ALA A 85 13.17 5.23 -4.95
C ALA A 85 13.24 4.24 -6.12
N HIS A 86 13.04 4.73 -7.34
CA HIS A 86 13.29 3.97 -8.58
C HIS A 86 14.79 3.98 -8.89
N ILE A 87 15.48 2.89 -8.58
CA ILE A 87 16.96 2.80 -8.72
C ILE A 87 17.35 2.62 -10.17
N ILE A 88 16.79 1.61 -10.82
CA ILE A 88 16.86 1.33 -12.25
C ILE A 88 15.47 0.96 -12.73
N ASN A 89 15.28 0.86 -14.04
CA ASN A 89 14.01 0.38 -14.59
C ASN A 89 13.65 -0.98 -14.01
N GLY A 90 12.42 -1.08 -13.47
CA GLY A 90 11.89 -2.29 -12.86
C GLY A 90 12.35 -2.56 -11.43
N LEU A 91 13.30 -1.81 -10.88
CA LEU A 91 13.75 -1.97 -9.49
C LEU A 91 13.34 -0.76 -8.65
N LEU A 92 12.41 -0.99 -7.72
CA LEU A 92 11.94 -0.01 -6.75
C LEU A 92 12.42 -0.43 -5.35
N PHE A 93 13.03 0.50 -4.65
CA PHE A 93 13.34 0.41 -3.23
C PHE A 93 12.36 1.27 -2.45
N GLU A 94 11.83 0.76 -1.35
CA GLU A 94 10.97 1.49 -0.43
C GLU A 94 11.48 1.31 1.00
N TYR A 95 11.58 2.40 1.75
CA TYR A 95 11.87 2.41 3.17
C TYR A 95 10.84 3.30 3.87
N GLY A 96 10.35 2.88 5.01
CA GLY A 96 9.37 3.65 5.76
C GLY A 96 9.11 3.13 7.15
N GLU A 97 8.19 3.81 7.79
CA GLU A 97 7.67 3.56 9.13
C GLU A 97 6.17 3.35 9.05
N ASN A 98 5.69 2.38 9.80
CA ASN A 98 4.29 2.07 9.96
C ASN A 98 3.93 2.26 11.43
N ASP A 99 3.09 3.25 11.68
CA ASP A 99 2.54 3.55 12.99
C ASP A 99 1.13 2.94 13.06
N ILE A 100 0.91 2.10 14.05
CA ILE A 100 -0.35 1.42 14.30
C ILE A 100 -0.85 1.87 15.66
N GLU A 101 -2.05 2.40 15.72
CA GLU A 101 -2.64 2.84 16.98
C GLU A 101 -2.61 1.73 18.04
N ASN A 102 -2.14 2.08 19.23
CA ASN A 102 -1.96 1.17 20.39
C ASN A 102 -0.92 0.03 20.15
N SER A 103 0.01 0.18 19.21
CA SER A 103 1.12 -0.73 18.98
C SER A 103 2.45 0.02 18.91
N SER A 104 3.55 -0.71 18.82
CA SER A 104 4.86 -0.10 18.57
C SER A 104 5.03 0.21 17.10
N ASP A 105 5.66 1.34 16.80
CA ASP A 105 6.04 1.71 15.44
C ASP A 105 7.00 0.69 14.84
N GLU A 106 6.82 0.37 13.58
CA GLU A 106 7.62 -0.60 12.87
C GLU A 106 8.28 0.03 11.64
N ASN A 107 9.61 0.00 11.60
CA ASN A 107 10.34 0.34 10.40
C ASN A 107 10.33 -0.84 9.41
N PHE A 108 10.18 -0.54 8.13
CA PHE A 108 10.22 -1.54 7.07
C PHE A 108 11.06 -1.09 5.88
N TYR A 109 11.57 -2.05 5.15
CA TYR A 109 12.15 -1.85 3.83
C TYR A 109 11.61 -2.91 2.89
N LYS A 110 11.44 -2.52 1.61
CA LYS A 110 10.90 -3.39 0.58
C LYS A 110 11.63 -3.16 -0.73
N ILE A 111 11.96 -4.25 -1.38
CA ILE A 111 12.52 -4.24 -2.73
C ILE A 111 11.49 -4.87 -3.65
N THR A 112 11.11 -4.15 -4.70
CA THR A 112 10.17 -4.63 -5.70
C THR A 112 10.85 -4.70 -7.05
N PHE A 113 10.81 -5.88 -7.67
CA PHE A 113 11.26 -6.08 -9.03
C PHE A 113 10.06 -6.35 -9.94
N LYS A 114 9.95 -5.60 -11.06
CA LYS A 114 8.88 -5.73 -12.05
C LYS A 114 9.44 -6.13 -13.41
N TRP A 115 8.91 -7.23 -13.97
CA TRP A 115 9.26 -7.73 -15.30
C TRP A 115 8.01 -8.26 -16.01
N PRO A 116 7.76 -8.00 -17.31
CA PRO A 116 8.50 -7.06 -18.17
C PRO A 116 8.25 -5.60 -17.77
N GLN A 117 9.17 -4.73 -18.17
CA GLN A 117 9.05 -3.30 -17.96
C GLN A 117 8.30 -2.69 -19.13
N ASN A 118 7.08 -2.28 -18.90
CA ASN A 118 6.26 -1.67 -19.94
C ASN A 118 6.43 -0.14 -20.03
N HIS A 119 7.02 0.47 -19.02
CA HIS A 119 7.15 1.93 -18.89
C HIS A 119 8.51 2.33 -18.35
N LEU A 120 9.05 3.41 -18.89
CA LEU A 120 10.31 4.01 -18.46
C LEU A 120 10.03 5.09 -17.42
N ASN A 121 10.03 4.73 -16.14
CA ASN A 121 10.03 5.71 -15.07
C ASN A 121 11.39 6.42 -14.97
N PRO A 122 11.42 7.68 -14.52
CA PRO A 122 12.68 8.28 -14.12
C PRO A 122 13.36 7.42 -13.06
N THR A 123 14.65 7.16 -13.22
CA THR A 123 15.42 6.36 -12.27
C THR A 123 16.64 7.13 -11.77
N LEU A 124 17.15 6.74 -10.60
CA LEU A 124 18.38 7.30 -10.04
C LEU A 124 19.54 7.25 -11.06
N VAL A 125 19.70 6.10 -11.72
CA VAL A 125 20.82 5.90 -12.66
C VAL A 125 20.66 6.71 -13.95
N THR A 126 19.42 6.94 -14.43
CA THR A 126 19.20 7.63 -15.71
C THR A 126 19.01 9.14 -15.57
N HIS A 127 18.51 9.62 -14.45
CA HIS A 127 18.14 11.02 -14.28
C HIS A 127 18.95 11.75 -13.19
N GLY A 128 19.39 11.02 -12.13
CA GLY A 128 20.13 11.66 -11.04
C GLY A 128 19.38 12.84 -10.42
N VAL A 129 20.07 13.94 -10.22
CA VAL A 129 19.50 15.24 -9.80
C VAL A 129 19.23 16.07 -11.04
N THR A 130 18.01 16.61 -11.15
CA THR A 130 17.59 17.43 -12.31
C THR A 130 17.69 18.91 -12.03
N ASP A 131 17.80 19.75 -13.10
CA ASP A 131 17.85 21.19 -12.98
C ASP A 131 16.51 21.83 -12.58
N TYR A 132 15.41 21.12 -12.77
CA TYR A 132 14.05 21.55 -12.46
C TYR A 132 13.50 20.76 -11.29
N ALA A 133 12.83 21.46 -10.34
CA ALA A 133 12.26 20.84 -9.17
C ALA A 133 11.23 19.74 -9.52
N PHE A 134 10.38 20.01 -10.53
CA PHE A 134 9.33 19.10 -10.97
C PHE A 134 9.31 19.02 -12.49
N PRO A 135 10.13 18.14 -13.11
CA PRO A 135 10.09 17.90 -14.55
C PRO A 135 8.70 17.44 -14.98
N THR A 136 8.25 17.87 -16.16
CA THR A 136 6.96 17.47 -16.71
C THR A 136 7.09 16.11 -17.39
N TYR A 137 6.18 15.19 -17.09
CA TYR A 137 6.08 13.87 -17.68
C TYR A 137 4.74 13.67 -18.40
N ASN A 138 4.70 12.68 -19.29
CA ASN A 138 3.47 12.29 -19.93
C ASN A 138 2.64 11.42 -18.97
N MET A 139 1.60 12.00 -18.36
CA MET A 139 0.74 11.30 -17.41
C MET A 139 -0.06 10.14 -18.01
N LYS A 140 -0.15 10.04 -19.36
CA LYS A 140 -0.83 8.89 -20.00
C LYS A 140 -0.14 7.57 -19.69
N ASP A 141 1.16 7.60 -19.48
CA ASP A 141 1.93 6.39 -19.16
C ASP A 141 1.65 5.94 -17.71
N GLU A 142 1.38 6.86 -16.80
CA GLU A 142 1.00 6.58 -15.42
C GLU A 142 -0.43 5.98 -15.31
N MET A 143 -1.35 6.35 -16.18
CA MET A 143 -2.73 5.85 -16.16
C MET A 143 -2.87 4.34 -16.40
N LEU A 144 -1.85 3.71 -16.98
CA LEU A 144 -1.81 2.26 -17.23
C LEU A 144 -1.13 1.48 -16.11
N HIS A 145 -0.68 2.16 -15.07
CA HIS A 145 -0.07 1.50 -13.92
C HIS A 145 -1.13 0.82 -13.05
N LYS A 146 -0.69 -0.21 -12.33
CA LYS A 146 -1.55 -0.87 -11.35
C LYS A 146 -1.94 0.14 -10.26
N VAL A 147 -3.23 0.28 -10.01
CA VAL A 147 -3.77 1.13 -8.93
C VAL A 147 -3.12 0.77 -7.59
N ARG A 148 -2.70 1.80 -6.86
CA ARG A 148 -2.17 1.64 -5.50
C ARG A 148 -3.31 1.26 -4.56
N ARG A 149 -3.18 0.11 -3.92
CA ARG A 149 -4.16 -0.40 -2.96
C ARG A 149 -3.51 -1.41 -2.02
N THR A 150 -4.12 -1.63 -0.86
CA THR A 150 -3.72 -2.70 0.05
C THR A 150 -4.17 -4.05 -0.50
N ASN A 151 -3.21 -4.85 -0.98
CA ASN A 151 -3.48 -6.20 -1.50
C ASN A 151 -3.48 -7.27 -0.39
N ASN A 152 -2.96 -6.97 0.79
CA ASN A 152 -2.98 -7.87 1.92
C ASN A 152 -4.41 -7.99 2.44
N MET A 153 -4.88 -9.22 2.63
CA MET A 153 -6.15 -9.50 3.26
C MET A 153 -5.95 -9.40 4.77
N ILE A 154 -6.76 -8.57 5.42
CA ILE A 154 -6.74 -8.40 6.86
C ILE A 154 -7.88 -9.22 7.42
N THR A 155 -7.55 -10.15 8.34
CA THR A 155 -8.52 -11.03 8.98
C THR A 155 -8.52 -10.83 10.49
N GLU A 156 -9.67 -11.03 11.11
CA GLU A 156 -9.84 -11.10 12.55
C GLU A 156 -10.16 -12.52 12.95
N GLN A 157 -9.58 -12.96 14.09
CA GLN A 157 -9.89 -14.24 14.69
C GLN A 157 -10.51 -14.05 16.06
N SER A 158 -11.67 -14.64 16.29
CA SER A 158 -12.26 -14.74 17.63
C SER A 158 -11.65 -15.97 18.33
N GLY A 159 -10.90 -15.74 19.40
CA GLY A 159 -10.22 -16.82 20.17
C GLY A 159 -8.79 -16.50 20.56
N GLY A 160 -8.27 -15.29 20.30
CA GLY A 160 -7.04 -14.80 20.92
C GLY A 160 -5.86 -14.51 20.02
N GLY A 161 -6.04 -14.02 18.81
CA GLY A 161 -4.90 -13.57 18.02
C GLY A 161 -5.26 -12.76 16.78
N PHE A 162 -4.47 -11.74 16.51
CA PHE A 162 -4.54 -10.97 15.28
C PHE A 162 -3.50 -11.51 14.28
N PHE A 163 -3.93 -11.82 13.07
CA PHE A 163 -3.03 -12.27 12.00
C PHE A 163 -3.25 -11.48 10.70
N VAL A 164 -2.16 -10.97 10.13
CA VAL A 164 -2.14 -10.43 8.78
C VAL A 164 -1.75 -11.57 7.82
N VAL A 165 -2.68 -12.02 6.99
CA VAL A 165 -2.38 -12.98 5.93
C VAL A 165 -1.83 -12.20 4.74
N ARG A 166 -0.56 -12.39 4.42
CA ARG A 166 0.03 -11.89 3.17
C ARG A 166 -0.54 -12.72 2.01
N GLY A 167 -1.26 -12.05 1.11
CA GLY A 167 -1.58 -12.64 -0.17
C GLY A 167 -0.30 -12.89 -0.99
N THR A 168 -0.15 -14.06 -1.54
CA THR A 168 0.88 -14.46 -2.52
C THR A 168 0.60 -13.82 -3.87
#